data_2c72e8fdb583ec0f7c1e377f8997335f
#
_entry.id   2c72e8fdb583ec0f7c1e377f8997335f
#
_cell.length_a   1.000
_cell.length_b   1.000
_cell.length_c   1.000
_cell.angle_alpha   90.00
_cell.angle_beta   90.00
_cell.angle_gamma   90.00
#
_symmetry.space_group_name_H-M   'P 1'
#
loop_
_entity.id
_entity.type
_entity.pdbx_description
1 polymer ?
#
loop_
_entity_poly.entity_id
_entity_poly.type
_entity_poly.pdbx_seq_one_letter_code
_entity_poly.pdbx_strand_id
1 'polypeptide(L)'
;MSAPVNQRQNERKYNLKPTRITLKGAFLEVNDVSSGGIGVVLEKDGPEFIMGERLDTIPLELADGRVYLQGVVSHISVATDKTICGIRFLLSGDQFDTVIQFKKERGL
;
A
#
# COMPACT_ATOMS: atom_id res chain seq x y z
N MET A 1 4.17 -1.14 -33.89
CA MET A 1 3.94 -1.33 -33.20
C MET A 1 3.81 -0.69 -32.40
N SER A 2 3.48 0.05 -32.09
CA SER A 2 3.35 0.65 -31.34
C SER A 2 2.53 0.55 -30.36
N ALA A 3 1.52 0.42 -30.46
CA ALA A 3 0.64 0.21 -29.45
C ALA A 3 1.24 -0.26 -28.25
N PRO A 4 2.15 -0.89 -28.35
CA PRO A 4 2.79 -1.43 -27.22
C PRO A 4 3.17 -0.46 -26.17
N VAL A 5 3.10 0.76 -26.50
CA VAL A 5 3.53 1.74 -25.54
C VAL A 5 2.82 1.63 -24.22
N ASN A 6 1.52 1.53 -24.27
CA ASN A 6 0.78 1.50 -23.01
C ASN A 6 0.96 0.22 -22.27
N GLN A 7 1.07 -0.82 -22.99
CA GLN A 7 1.28 -2.07 -22.32
C GLN A 7 2.60 -2.08 -21.61
N ARG A 8 3.56 -1.42 -22.16
CA ARG A 8 4.85 -1.39 -21.52
C ARG A 8 4.79 -0.77 -20.15
N GLN A 9 4.00 0.26 -20.01
CA GLN A 9 3.90 0.89 -18.72
C GLN A 9 3.34 -0.04 -17.69
N ASN A 10 2.39 -0.82 -18.08
CA ASN A 10 1.82 -1.77 -17.15
C ASN A 10 2.77 -2.90 -16.88
N GLU A 11 3.48 -3.29 -17.88
CA GLU A 11 4.40 -4.40 -17.73
C GLU A 11 5.52 -4.12 -16.79
N ARG A 12 5.96 -2.87 -16.73
CA ARG A 12 7.02 -2.55 -15.82
C ARG A 12 6.68 -2.89 -14.39
N LYS A 13 5.43 -2.74 -14.06
CA LYS A 13 5.01 -3.03 -12.69
C LYS A 13 5.08 -4.49 -12.36
N TYR A 14 4.92 -5.32 -13.35
CA TYR A 14 4.97 -6.75 -13.11
C TYR A 14 6.39 -7.21 -12.87
N ASN A 15 7.36 -6.46 -13.34
CA ASN A 15 8.75 -6.86 -13.21
C ASN A 15 9.38 -6.40 -11.92
N LEU A 16 8.68 -5.56 -11.18
CA LEU A 16 9.22 -5.03 -9.95
C LEU A 16 8.97 -6.01 -8.83
N LYS A 17 9.82 -5.98 -7.85
CA LYS A 17 9.59 -6.76 -6.66
C LYS A 17 8.31 -6.28 -6.02
N PRO A 18 7.51 -7.18 -5.48
CA PRO A 18 6.32 -6.77 -4.76
C PRO A 18 6.70 -5.86 -3.60
N THR A 19 5.95 -4.81 -3.43
CA THR A 19 6.12 -3.93 -2.28
C THR A 19 5.40 -4.56 -1.11
N ARG A 20 6.06 -4.57 0.05
CA ARG A 20 5.46 -5.12 1.26
C ARG A 20 5.59 -4.13 2.39
N ILE A 21 4.72 -4.28 3.36
CA ILE A 21 4.67 -3.38 4.50
C ILE A 21 4.37 -4.21 5.74
N THR A 22 4.92 -3.79 6.87
CA THR A 22 4.70 -4.51 8.13
C THR A 22 3.54 -3.86 8.88
N LEU A 23 2.50 -4.65 9.14
CA LEU A 23 1.36 -4.21 9.93
C LEU A 23 1.01 -5.31 10.89
N LYS A 24 0.82 -4.95 12.16
CA LYS A 24 0.45 -5.92 13.19
C LYS A 24 1.41 -7.11 13.24
N GLY A 25 2.68 -6.83 12.99
CA GLY A 25 3.68 -7.89 13.03
C GLY A 25 3.74 -8.79 11.82
N ALA A 26 2.93 -8.54 10.79
CA ALA A 26 2.92 -9.33 9.57
C ALA A 26 3.49 -8.54 8.42
N PHE A 27 4.15 -9.22 7.52
CA PHE A 27 4.78 -8.63 6.34
C PHE A 27 3.81 -8.82 5.17
N LEU A 28 3.01 -7.79 4.87
CA LEU A 28 1.90 -7.91 3.94
C LEU A 28 2.23 -7.29 2.60
N GLU A 29 1.72 -7.90 1.54
CA GLU A 29 1.90 -7.38 0.20
C GLU A 29 1.02 -6.15 0.00
N VAL A 30 1.58 -5.11 -0.63
CA VAL A 30 0.83 -3.92 -0.97
C VAL A 30 0.18 -4.14 -2.33
N ASN A 31 -1.14 -4.04 -2.36
CA ASN A 31 -1.89 -4.20 -3.59
C ASN A 31 -1.90 -2.91 -4.41
N ASP A 32 -2.03 -1.79 -3.73
CA ASP A 32 -2.06 -0.49 -4.40
C ASP A 32 -1.79 0.63 -3.39
N VAL A 33 -1.38 1.78 -3.91
CA VAL A 33 -1.17 2.97 -3.09
C VAL A 33 -1.73 4.15 -3.86
N SER A 34 -2.46 5.01 -3.15
CA SER A 34 -2.91 6.29 -3.68
C SER A 34 -2.42 7.36 -2.72
N SER A 35 -2.66 8.63 -3.08
CA SER A 35 -2.25 9.71 -2.18
C SER A 35 -3.03 9.69 -0.88
N GLY A 36 -4.18 9.05 -0.86
CA GLY A 36 -5.03 9.03 0.33
C GLY A 36 -5.01 7.74 1.11
N GLY A 37 -4.40 6.68 0.59
CA GLY A 37 -4.44 5.42 1.30
C GLY A 37 -3.63 4.32 0.65
N ILE A 38 -3.72 3.14 1.24
CA ILE A 38 -2.97 1.98 0.80
C ILE A 38 -3.88 0.76 0.91
N GLY A 39 -3.77 -0.13 -0.07
CA GLY A 39 -4.47 -1.41 -0.01
C GLY A 39 -3.46 -2.51 0.21
N VAL A 40 -3.71 -3.38 1.19
CA VAL A 40 -2.82 -4.50 1.47
C VAL A 40 -3.58 -5.81 1.32
N VAL A 41 -2.86 -6.84 0.95
CA VAL A 41 -3.44 -8.17 0.79
C VAL A 41 -3.41 -8.87 2.14
N LEU A 42 -4.58 -9.30 2.61
CA LEU A 42 -4.68 -10.01 3.87
C LEU A 42 -4.46 -11.48 3.64
N GLU A 43 -3.70 -12.08 4.54
CA GLU A 43 -3.41 -13.49 4.46
C GLU A 43 -4.37 -14.25 5.36
N LYS A 44 -4.67 -15.46 4.94
CA LYS A 44 -5.66 -16.27 5.61
C LYS A 44 -5.33 -16.48 7.07
N ASP A 45 -4.07 -16.70 7.37
CA ASP A 45 -3.63 -16.95 8.74
C ASP A 45 -2.95 -15.73 9.36
N GLY A 46 -3.09 -14.58 8.71
CA GLY A 46 -2.47 -13.36 9.19
C GLY A 46 -3.34 -12.62 10.18
N PRO A 47 -2.93 -11.41 10.52
CA PRO A 47 -3.67 -10.62 11.49
C PRO A 47 -5.03 -10.20 10.96
N GLU A 48 -5.95 -10.00 11.86
CA GLU A 48 -7.29 -9.56 11.54
C GLU A 48 -7.35 -8.05 11.51
N PHE A 49 -8.11 -7.52 10.56
CA PHE A 49 -8.36 -6.08 10.46
C PHE A 49 -9.86 -5.86 10.47
N ILE A 50 -10.30 -4.82 11.17
CA ILE A 50 -11.71 -4.55 11.37
C ILE A 50 -12.02 -3.18 10.79
N MET A 51 -13.16 -3.06 10.11
CA MET A 51 -13.61 -1.77 9.57
C MET A 51 -13.61 -0.72 10.67
N GLY A 52 -13.00 0.42 10.37
CA GLY A 52 -12.92 1.52 11.32
C GLY A 52 -11.75 1.43 12.28
N GLU A 53 -11.00 0.35 12.23
CA GLU A 53 -9.88 0.18 13.13
C GLU A 53 -8.80 1.20 12.83
N ARG A 54 -8.22 1.79 13.88
CA ARG A 54 -7.15 2.77 13.74
C ARG A 54 -5.80 2.08 13.80
N LEU A 55 -4.94 2.44 12.88
CA LEU A 55 -3.57 1.94 12.84
C LEU A 55 -2.66 3.13 13.10
N ASP A 56 -1.89 3.06 14.18
CA ASP A 56 -1.10 4.21 14.61
C ASP A 56 0.30 4.23 14.04
N THR A 57 0.81 3.11 13.56
CA THR A 57 2.17 3.05 13.04
C THR A 57 2.20 2.26 11.75
N ILE A 58 1.99 2.96 10.65
CA ILE A 58 2.09 2.36 9.32
C ILE A 58 3.45 2.77 8.78
N PRO A 59 4.41 1.85 8.68
CA PRO A 59 5.77 2.22 8.29
C PRO A 59 5.90 2.32 6.78
N LEU A 60 6.37 3.45 6.29
CA LEU A 60 6.72 3.60 4.89
C LEU A 60 8.23 3.67 4.79
N GLU A 61 8.82 2.74 4.05
CA GLU A 61 10.26 2.71 3.84
C GLU A 61 10.59 3.57 2.64
N LEU A 62 11.37 4.61 2.87
CA LEU A 62 11.83 5.49 1.81
C LEU A 62 13.33 5.32 1.66
N ALA A 63 13.85 5.79 0.54
CA ALA A 63 15.29 5.67 0.27
C ALA A 63 16.12 6.32 1.37
N ASP A 64 15.62 7.39 1.98
CA ASP A 64 16.38 8.12 2.99
C ASP A 64 15.88 7.87 4.40
N GLY A 65 15.06 6.85 4.61
CA GLY A 65 14.65 6.50 5.97
C GLY A 65 13.24 5.99 6.05
N ARG A 66 12.78 5.73 7.25
CA ARG A 66 11.44 5.21 7.50
C ARG A 66 10.59 6.28 8.14
N VAL A 67 9.36 6.39 7.66
CA VAL A 67 8.37 7.32 8.21
C VAL A 67 7.16 6.51 8.66
N TYR A 68 6.58 6.89 9.80
CA TYR A 68 5.39 6.22 10.30
C TYR A 68 4.17 7.09 10.10
N LEU A 69 3.14 6.55 9.50
CA LEU A 69 1.88 7.24 9.29
C LEU A 69 0.79 6.61 10.12
N GLN A 70 -0.33 7.31 10.23
CA GLN A 70 -1.53 6.79 10.87
C GLN A 70 -2.59 6.57 9.82
N GLY A 71 -3.50 5.64 10.07
CA GLY A 71 -4.58 5.39 9.15
C GLY A 71 -5.75 4.69 9.82
N VAL A 72 -6.81 4.52 9.04
CA VAL A 72 -8.02 3.86 9.48
C VAL A 72 -8.43 2.86 8.42
N VAL A 73 -8.79 1.66 8.84
CA VAL A 73 -9.31 0.65 7.93
C VAL A 73 -10.62 1.16 7.36
N SER A 74 -10.66 1.42 6.06
CA SER A 74 -11.81 2.05 5.42
C SER A 74 -12.68 1.09 4.66
N HIS A 75 -12.12 -0.03 4.19
CA HIS A 75 -12.94 -1.05 3.56
C HIS A 75 -12.16 -2.36 3.47
N ILE A 76 -12.90 -3.45 3.31
CA ILE A 76 -12.33 -4.76 3.12
C ILE A 76 -13.06 -5.38 1.95
N SER A 77 -12.32 -5.73 0.91
CA SER A 77 -12.88 -6.30 -0.32
C SER A 77 -12.43 -7.74 -0.48
N VAL A 78 -13.36 -8.61 -0.80
CA VAL A 78 -13.03 -10.01 -1.04
C VAL A 78 -13.07 -10.25 -2.54
N ALA A 79 -11.94 -10.60 -3.11
CA ALA A 79 -11.85 -10.98 -4.49
C ALA A 79 -11.77 -12.49 -4.59
N THR A 80 -11.73 -13.00 -5.80
CA THR A 80 -11.78 -14.45 -6.02
C THR A 80 -10.71 -15.20 -5.26
N ASP A 81 -9.51 -14.67 -5.25
CA ASP A 81 -8.37 -15.38 -4.69
C ASP A 81 -7.66 -14.60 -3.61
N LYS A 82 -8.18 -13.45 -3.20
CA LYS A 82 -7.52 -12.68 -2.17
C LYS A 82 -8.47 -11.68 -1.54
N THR A 83 -8.11 -11.23 -0.35
CA THR A 83 -8.86 -10.20 0.37
C THR A 83 -7.96 -8.98 0.48
N ILE A 84 -8.52 -7.81 0.16
CA ILE A 84 -7.78 -6.55 0.19
C ILE A 84 -8.32 -5.70 1.33
N CYS A 85 -7.43 -5.20 2.14
CA CYS A 85 -7.79 -4.27 3.21
C CYS A 85 -7.37 -2.87 2.78
N GLY A 86 -8.33 -1.97 2.63
CA GLY A 86 -8.06 -0.59 2.28
C GLY A 86 -7.90 0.25 3.54
N ILE A 87 -6.81 0.97 3.61
CA ILE A 87 -6.49 1.81 4.77
C ILE A 87 -6.37 3.25 4.28
N ARG A 88 -7.18 4.12 4.86
CA ARG A 88 -7.16 5.54 4.53
C ARG A 88 -6.16 6.21 5.47
N PHE A 89 -5.20 6.94 4.91
CA PHE A 89 -4.22 7.63 5.73
C PHE A 89 -4.84 8.83 6.43
N LEU A 90 -4.38 9.08 7.65
CA LEU A 90 -4.70 10.28 8.38
C LEU A 90 -3.45 11.15 8.33
N LEU A 91 -3.37 12.00 7.32
CA LEU A 91 -2.16 12.75 7.06
C LEU A 91 -2.19 14.13 7.71
N SER A 92 -1.02 14.60 8.12
CA SER A 92 -0.87 15.94 8.65
C SER A 92 0.49 16.47 8.20
N GLY A 93 0.61 17.80 8.13
CA GLY A 93 1.86 18.42 7.76
C GLY A 93 2.28 18.02 6.37
N ASP A 94 3.52 17.63 6.22
CA ASP A 94 4.08 17.25 4.93
C ASP A 94 3.99 15.75 4.66
N GLN A 95 3.16 15.03 5.38
CA GLN A 95 3.05 13.60 5.18
C GLN A 95 2.47 13.24 3.81
N PHE A 96 1.71 14.14 3.23
CA PHE A 96 1.22 13.93 1.88
C PHE A 96 2.39 13.76 0.92
N ASP A 97 3.40 14.61 1.05
CA ASP A 97 4.58 14.51 0.18
C ASP A 97 5.33 13.19 0.43
N THR A 98 5.32 12.72 1.66
CA THR A 98 5.92 11.45 2.00
C THR A 98 5.27 10.31 1.22
N VAL A 99 3.94 10.32 1.15
CA VAL A 99 3.22 9.27 0.42
C VAL A 99 3.53 9.35 -1.07
N ILE A 100 3.59 10.55 -1.62
CA ILE A 100 3.91 10.75 -3.03
C ILE A 100 5.32 10.21 -3.32
N GLN A 101 6.26 10.51 -2.44
CA GLN A 101 7.62 10.01 -2.61
C GLN A 101 7.66 8.49 -2.54
N PHE A 102 6.93 7.90 -1.60
CA PHE A 102 6.87 6.45 -1.47
C PHE A 102 6.37 5.82 -2.77
N LYS A 103 5.31 6.38 -3.35
CA LYS A 103 4.78 5.87 -4.60
C LYS A 103 5.83 5.95 -5.71
N LYS A 104 6.50 7.08 -5.82
CA LYS A 104 7.48 7.27 -6.86
C LYS A 104 8.63 6.28 -6.74
N GLU A 105 9.11 6.08 -5.55
CA GLU A 105 10.26 5.20 -5.33
C GLU A 105 9.94 3.76 -5.66
N ARG A 106 8.67 3.39 -5.60
CA ARG A 106 8.27 2.01 -5.87
C ARG A 106 7.64 1.82 -7.23
N GLY A 107 7.53 2.89 -8.01
CA GLY A 107 6.94 2.78 -9.33
C GLY A 107 5.45 2.53 -9.29
N LEU A 108 4.81 2.96 -8.25
CA LEU A 108 3.37 2.73 -8.07
C LEU A 108 2.51 3.88 -8.57
#